data_0f5120431ed4043d352803cceb3f3bbb
#
_entry.id   0f5120431ed4043d352803cceb3f3bbb
#
_cell.length_a   1.000
_cell.length_b   1.000
_cell.length_c   1.000
_cell.angle_alpha   90.00
_cell.angle_beta   90.00
_cell.angle_gamma   90.00
#
_symmetry.space_group_name_H-M   'P 1'
#
loop_
_entity.id
_entity.type
_entity.pdbx_description
1 polymer ?
#
loop_
_entity_poly.entity_id
_entity_poly.type
_entity_poly.pdbx_seq_one_letter_code
_entity_poly.pdbx_strand_id
1 'polypeptide(L)'
;MKNLKNNNIDRREFLKRLGAGSLVTAAALTGCKSSGLKMDTSALGEVPTDKMTYRVNHNTNDKVSILGYGCMRWPTIDGGSARDKKTQIDQEAVNELVDYAIAHGVNYFDTSPVYCQGMSEEATGIALSRHPRNSYFIATKMSNFSNASFENSVEMYKKSFEKLQVDYIDYYLLHNIGGDIESFNRRFIDNGLLAFLIE
;
A
#
# COMPACT_ATOMS: atom_id res chain seq x y z
N MET A 1 -17.40 -47.56 -9.64
CA MET A 1 -16.77 -46.31 -10.15
C MET A 1 -17.75 -45.18 -9.95
N LYS A 2 -17.56 -44.34 -8.92
CA LYS A 2 -18.44 -43.18 -8.64
C LYS A 2 -17.88 -41.97 -9.41
N ASN A 3 -18.70 -41.42 -10.33
CA ASN A 3 -18.43 -40.21 -11.06
C ASN A 3 -18.31 -38.99 -10.09
N LEU A 4 -17.15 -38.46 -9.93
CA LEU A 4 -16.93 -37.15 -9.32
C LEU A 4 -17.42 -36.09 -10.30
N LYS A 5 -18.58 -35.50 -10.04
CA LYS A 5 -19.05 -34.30 -10.77
C LYS A 5 -18.14 -33.13 -10.43
N ASN A 6 -17.45 -32.65 -11.42
CA ASN A 6 -16.64 -31.43 -11.36
C ASN A 6 -17.58 -30.21 -11.21
N ASN A 7 -17.73 -29.68 -10.01
CA ASN A 7 -18.50 -28.46 -9.74
C ASN A 7 -17.67 -27.22 -10.06
N ASN A 8 -17.36 -27.02 -11.33
CA ASN A 8 -16.84 -25.73 -11.77
C ASN A 8 -17.99 -24.72 -11.81
N ILE A 9 -18.07 -23.86 -10.81
CA ILE A 9 -18.97 -22.71 -10.80
C ILE A 9 -18.38 -21.71 -11.81
N ASP A 10 -19.12 -21.39 -12.88
CA ASP A 10 -18.68 -20.38 -13.83
C ASP A 10 -18.77 -18.97 -13.19
N ARG A 11 -18.04 -18.02 -13.79
CA ARG A 11 -17.94 -16.64 -13.31
C ARG A 11 -19.31 -15.95 -13.18
N ARG A 12 -20.24 -16.30 -14.04
CA ARG A 12 -21.60 -15.72 -14.10
C ARG A 12 -22.48 -16.27 -12.98
N GLU A 13 -22.35 -17.56 -12.67
CA GLU A 13 -23.02 -18.24 -11.56
C GLU A 13 -22.51 -17.73 -10.20
N PHE A 14 -21.20 -17.52 -10.08
CA PHE A 14 -20.58 -16.90 -8.91
C PHE A 14 -21.10 -15.49 -8.66
N LEU A 15 -21.16 -14.64 -9.70
CA LEU A 15 -21.68 -13.28 -9.59
C LEU A 15 -23.19 -13.23 -9.26
N LYS A 16 -23.98 -14.17 -9.77
CA LYS A 16 -25.42 -14.29 -9.42
C LYS A 16 -25.60 -14.66 -7.94
N ARG A 17 -24.78 -15.55 -7.42
CA ARG A 17 -24.81 -15.95 -6.00
C ARG A 17 -24.38 -14.83 -5.07
N LEU A 18 -23.39 -14.00 -5.47
CA LEU A 18 -22.99 -12.77 -4.79
C LEU A 18 -24.11 -11.71 -4.83
N GLY A 19 -24.77 -11.53 -5.98
CA GLY A 19 -25.87 -10.57 -6.16
C GLY A 19 -27.13 -10.91 -5.35
N ALA A 20 -27.41 -12.18 -5.13
CA ALA A 20 -28.57 -12.62 -4.34
C ALA A 20 -28.36 -12.42 -2.82
N GLY A 21 -27.11 -12.35 -2.34
CA GLY A 21 -26.77 -12.06 -0.93
C GLY A 21 -26.70 -10.55 -0.59
N SER A 22 -26.65 -9.67 -1.59
CA SER A 22 -26.40 -8.24 -1.39
C SER A 22 -27.65 -7.36 -1.27
N LEU A 23 -28.85 -7.90 -1.36
CA LEU A 23 -30.08 -7.12 -1.19
C LEU A 23 -30.38 -6.68 0.26
N VAL A 24 -29.64 -7.18 1.23
CA VAL A 24 -29.78 -6.77 2.65
C VAL A 24 -28.81 -5.62 3.02
N THR A 25 -27.77 -5.38 2.25
CA THR A 25 -26.74 -4.36 2.54
C THR A 25 -26.89 -3.04 1.77
N ALA A 26 -27.78 -2.97 0.77
CA ALA A 26 -27.97 -1.74 -0.02
C ALA A 26 -28.77 -0.64 0.70
N ALA A 27 -29.47 -0.95 1.79
CA ALA A 27 -30.24 0.04 2.57
C ALA A 27 -29.39 0.84 3.60
N ALA A 28 -28.13 0.46 3.81
CA ALA A 28 -27.24 1.10 4.81
C ALA A 28 -26.29 2.16 4.23
N LEU A 29 -26.32 2.42 2.90
CA LEU A 29 -25.34 3.30 2.25
C LEU A 29 -25.82 4.71 1.95
N THR A 30 -27.05 5.07 2.31
CA THR A 30 -27.61 6.42 2.07
C THR A 30 -27.74 7.24 3.35
N GLY A 31 -26.69 7.34 4.14
CA GLY A 31 -26.76 8.14 5.36
C GLY A 31 -25.47 8.20 6.17
N CYS A 32 -24.33 8.25 5.55
CA CYS A 32 -23.08 8.37 6.31
C CYS A 32 -22.66 9.80 6.55
N LYS A 33 -23.09 10.35 7.70
CA LYS A 33 -22.19 11.16 8.52
C LYS A 33 -21.08 10.22 9.01
N SER A 34 -19.83 10.59 8.81
CA SER A 34 -18.64 9.80 9.17
C SER A 34 -18.48 9.75 10.70
N SER A 35 -19.21 8.87 11.35
CA SER A 35 -18.80 8.28 12.60
C SER A 35 -18.00 7.03 12.20
N GLY A 36 -16.73 6.93 12.64
CA GLY A 36 -15.83 5.85 12.26
C GLY A 36 -16.55 4.50 12.29
N LEU A 37 -16.61 3.85 11.12
CA LEU A 37 -17.18 2.53 11.00
C LEU A 37 -16.26 1.59 11.78
N LYS A 38 -16.54 1.40 13.06
CA LYS A 38 -16.00 0.23 13.75
C LYS A 38 -16.63 -0.97 13.09
N MET A 39 -15.87 -1.61 12.22
CA MET A 39 -16.26 -2.88 11.63
C MET A 39 -16.41 -3.88 12.80
N ASP A 40 -17.62 -4.35 13.05
CA ASP A 40 -17.80 -5.41 14.04
C ASP A 40 -17.19 -6.70 13.45
N THR A 41 -15.97 -6.97 13.89
CA THR A 41 -15.23 -8.19 13.49
C THR A 41 -15.54 -9.38 14.41
N SER A 42 -16.40 -9.21 15.41
CA SER A 42 -16.73 -10.25 16.39
C SER A 42 -17.28 -11.54 15.75
N ALA A 43 -17.95 -11.41 14.60
CA ALA A 43 -18.46 -12.55 13.83
C ALA A 43 -17.39 -13.28 13.00
N LEU A 44 -16.19 -12.71 12.81
CA LEU A 44 -15.13 -13.31 12.00
C LEU A 44 -14.23 -14.26 12.79
N GLY A 45 -14.41 -14.32 14.11
CA GLY A 45 -13.50 -15.06 14.99
C GLY A 45 -12.11 -14.40 15.09
N GLU A 46 -11.24 -15.04 15.81
CA GLU A 46 -9.84 -14.58 15.94
C GLU A 46 -9.10 -14.78 14.61
N VAL A 47 -8.52 -13.70 14.09
CA VAL A 47 -7.73 -13.74 12.85
C VAL A 47 -6.41 -14.47 13.11
N PRO A 48 -6.13 -15.59 12.41
CA PRO A 48 -4.90 -16.34 12.63
C PRO A 48 -3.64 -15.51 12.31
N THR A 49 -2.64 -15.54 13.17
CA THR A 49 -1.35 -14.88 12.98
C THR A 49 -0.35 -15.73 12.18
N ASP A 50 -0.62 -17.03 12.00
CA ASP A 50 0.27 -18.04 11.42
C ASP A 50 -0.11 -18.45 9.97
N LYS A 51 -1.10 -17.82 9.37
CA LYS A 51 -1.65 -18.25 8.06
C LYS A 51 -1.37 -17.32 6.88
N MET A 52 -0.39 -16.41 7.01
CA MET A 52 0.01 -15.58 5.87
C MET A 52 0.64 -16.45 4.78
N THR A 53 0.18 -16.26 3.54
CA THR A 53 0.81 -16.87 2.37
C THR A 53 1.90 -15.96 1.84
N TYR A 54 3.07 -16.53 1.56
CA TYR A 54 4.20 -15.81 0.98
C TYR A 54 4.51 -16.30 -0.43
N ARG A 55 5.16 -15.44 -1.21
CA ARG A 55 5.75 -15.78 -2.50
C ARG A 55 7.20 -15.33 -2.50
N VAL A 56 8.03 -16.09 -3.21
CA VAL A 56 9.44 -15.75 -3.39
C VAL A 56 9.58 -14.94 -4.68
N ASN A 57 10.20 -13.77 -4.57
CA ASN A 57 10.66 -13.03 -5.73
C ASN A 57 11.91 -13.74 -6.28
N HIS A 58 11.80 -14.34 -7.46
CA HIS A 58 12.88 -15.14 -8.04
C HIS A 58 14.15 -14.34 -8.39
N ASN A 59 14.05 -13.02 -8.52
CA ASN A 59 15.19 -12.17 -8.83
C ASN A 59 16.01 -11.80 -7.58
N THR A 60 15.35 -11.64 -6.43
CA THR A 60 15.98 -11.17 -5.18
C THR A 60 15.99 -12.24 -4.08
N ASN A 61 15.24 -13.35 -4.27
CA ASN A 61 14.94 -14.36 -3.25
C ASN A 61 14.14 -13.86 -2.05
N ASP A 62 13.57 -12.66 -2.13
CA ASP A 62 12.74 -12.12 -1.06
C ASP A 62 11.47 -12.94 -0.89
N LYS A 63 11.19 -13.34 0.34
CA LYS A 63 9.95 -14.00 0.73
C LYS A 63 8.91 -12.95 1.14
N VAL A 64 8.06 -12.55 0.20
CA VAL A 64 7.10 -11.45 0.35
C VAL A 64 5.70 -11.98 0.63
N SER A 65 4.98 -11.37 1.58
CA SER A 65 3.55 -11.66 1.83
C SER A 65 2.71 -11.31 0.60
N ILE A 66 1.75 -12.17 0.25
CA ILE A 66 0.86 -11.88 -0.89
C ILE A 66 -0.10 -10.73 -0.62
N LEU A 67 -0.30 -10.40 0.66
CA LEU A 67 -0.99 -9.19 1.10
C LEU A 67 0.06 -8.14 1.44
N GLY A 68 0.12 -7.06 0.65
CA GLY A 68 0.91 -5.87 0.97
C GLY A 68 0.06 -4.81 1.65
N TYR A 69 0.68 -3.99 2.48
CA TYR A 69 0.03 -2.87 3.15
C TYR A 69 0.21 -1.58 2.33
N GLY A 70 -0.91 -1.00 1.85
CA GLY A 70 -0.91 0.26 1.12
C GLY A 70 -0.98 1.47 2.05
N CYS A 71 0.07 2.28 2.09
CA CYS A 71 0.22 3.43 3.00
C CYS A 71 -0.39 4.74 2.47
N MET A 72 -1.21 4.70 1.45
CA MET A 72 -1.80 5.89 0.81
C MET A 72 -2.91 6.54 1.64
N ARG A 73 -3.50 5.83 2.61
CA ARG A 73 -4.71 6.25 3.32
C ARG A 73 -4.55 6.10 4.82
N TRP A 74 -3.49 6.68 5.36
CA TRP A 74 -3.29 6.70 6.79
C TRP A 74 -4.43 7.42 7.53
N PRO A 75 -4.82 6.98 8.72
CA PRO A 75 -5.81 7.65 9.55
C PRO A 75 -5.35 9.04 9.95
N THR A 76 -6.32 9.91 10.24
CA THR A 76 -6.10 11.31 10.58
C THR A 76 -6.77 11.63 11.92
N ILE A 77 -6.21 12.57 12.67
CA ILE A 77 -6.65 12.91 14.03
C ILE A 77 -8.10 13.40 14.11
N ASP A 78 -8.61 13.97 13.02
CA ASP A 78 -9.99 14.48 12.91
C ASP A 78 -10.94 13.50 12.22
N GLY A 79 -10.47 12.29 11.90
CA GLY A 79 -11.24 11.31 11.14
C GLY A 79 -11.51 11.72 9.69
N GLY A 80 -10.86 12.79 9.22
CA GLY A 80 -10.98 13.32 7.88
C GLY A 80 -10.18 12.54 6.85
N SER A 81 -9.97 13.16 5.68
CA SER A 81 -9.17 12.59 4.59
C SER A 81 -7.77 13.18 4.61
N ALA A 82 -6.76 12.32 4.55
CA ALA A 82 -5.37 12.74 4.36
C ALA A 82 -5.13 13.54 3.04
N ARG A 83 -6.14 13.69 2.21
CA ARG A 83 -6.14 14.60 1.05
C ARG A 83 -6.41 16.05 1.41
N ASP A 84 -6.97 16.32 2.58
CA ASP A 84 -7.17 17.69 3.07
C ASP A 84 -5.85 18.23 3.61
N LYS A 85 -5.41 19.39 3.13
CA LYS A 85 -4.14 20.03 3.53
C LYS A 85 -4.08 20.44 5.00
N LYS A 86 -5.22 20.51 5.67
CA LYS A 86 -5.32 20.87 7.11
C LYS A 86 -5.29 19.65 8.02
N THR A 87 -5.40 18.48 7.45
CA THR A 87 -5.47 17.21 8.18
C THR A 87 -4.07 16.77 8.59
N GLN A 88 -3.94 16.30 9.83
CA GLN A 88 -2.73 15.68 10.36
C GLN A 88 -2.90 14.16 10.44
N ILE A 89 -1.84 13.42 10.21
CA ILE A 89 -1.81 11.97 10.41
C ILE A 89 -1.95 11.67 11.91
N ASP A 90 -2.80 10.72 12.24
CA ASP A 90 -2.85 10.10 13.56
C ASP A 90 -1.74 9.04 13.63
N GLN A 91 -0.57 9.46 14.09
CA GLN A 91 0.61 8.59 14.13
C GLN A 91 0.44 7.40 15.09
N GLU A 92 -0.32 7.55 16.17
CA GLU A 92 -0.57 6.46 17.09
C GLU A 92 -1.41 5.37 16.42
N ALA A 93 -2.48 5.76 15.75
CA ALA A 93 -3.30 4.84 14.96
C ALA A 93 -2.51 4.19 13.80
N VAL A 94 -1.58 4.92 13.15
CA VAL A 94 -0.69 4.33 12.13
C VAL A 94 0.22 3.28 12.75
N ASN A 95 0.79 3.56 13.92
CA ASN A 95 1.64 2.61 14.65
C ASN A 95 0.89 1.31 14.98
N GLU A 96 -0.32 1.42 15.52
CA GLU A 96 -1.17 0.27 15.84
C GLU A 96 -1.50 -0.57 14.61
N LEU A 97 -1.82 0.09 13.48
CA LEU A 97 -2.12 -0.60 12.22
C LEU A 97 -0.91 -1.35 11.66
N VAL A 98 0.28 -0.76 11.74
CA VAL A 98 1.53 -1.41 11.31
C VAL A 98 1.88 -2.57 12.23
N ASP A 99 1.78 -2.39 13.54
CA ASP A 99 2.01 -3.46 14.54
C ASP A 99 1.09 -4.66 14.28
N TYR A 100 -0.20 -4.37 14.07
CA TYR A 100 -1.19 -5.40 13.75
C TYR A 100 -0.86 -6.12 12.43
N ALA A 101 -0.52 -5.38 11.38
CA ALA A 101 -0.19 -5.96 10.09
C ALA A 101 1.02 -6.90 10.18
N ILE A 102 2.10 -6.46 10.84
CA ILE A 102 3.32 -7.27 11.04
C ILE A 102 3.02 -8.50 11.89
N ALA A 103 2.27 -8.35 13.00
CA ALA A 103 1.87 -9.47 13.84
C ALA A 103 1.07 -10.55 13.10
N HIS A 104 0.37 -10.16 12.02
CA HIS A 104 -0.38 -11.07 11.16
C HIS A 104 0.37 -11.49 9.88
N GLY A 105 1.69 -11.25 9.83
CA GLY A 105 2.58 -11.75 8.79
C GLY A 105 2.67 -10.88 7.53
N VAL A 106 2.09 -9.69 7.52
CA VAL A 106 2.34 -8.72 6.44
C VAL A 106 3.77 -8.22 6.58
N ASN A 107 4.55 -8.31 5.50
CA ASN A 107 5.93 -7.84 5.48
C ASN A 107 6.27 -6.95 4.29
N TYR A 108 5.27 -6.42 3.57
CA TYR A 108 5.48 -5.53 2.42
C TYR A 108 4.63 -4.28 2.60
N PHE A 109 5.27 -3.11 2.66
CA PHE A 109 4.64 -1.80 2.87
C PHE A 109 4.91 -0.89 1.68
N ASP A 110 3.84 -0.42 1.04
CA ASP A 110 3.89 0.38 -0.19
C ASP A 110 3.50 1.83 0.10
N THR A 111 4.42 2.77 -0.11
CA THR A 111 4.23 4.20 0.07
C THR A 111 4.65 5.02 -1.15
N SER A 112 4.65 6.34 -1.02
CA SER A 112 5.10 7.28 -2.05
C SER A 112 5.29 8.69 -1.45
N PRO A 113 6.22 9.49 -1.99
CA PRO A 113 6.42 10.90 -1.59
C PRO A 113 5.18 11.79 -1.71
N VAL A 114 4.21 11.41 -2.54
CA VAL A 114 2.98 12.20 -2.77
C VAL A 114 1.76 11.69 -2.01
N TYR A 115 1.87 10.57 -1.30
CA TYR A 115 0.75 10.02 -0.54
C TYR A 115 0.49 10.85 0.72
N CYS A 116 -0.78 10.95 1.12
CA CYS A 116 -1.20 11.73 2.30
C CYS A 116 -0.62 13.17 2.28
N GLN A 117 -0.67 13.87 1.15
CA GLN A 117 -0.10 15.23 0.98
C GLN A 117 1.41 15.31 1.30
N GLY A 118 2.14 14.22 1.09
CA GLY A 118 3.59 14.14 1.34
C GLY A 118 3.98 13.69 2.75
N MET A 119 2.99 13.33 3.58
CA MET A 119 3.21 12.87 4.97
C MET A 119 3.36 11.34 5.09
N SER A 120 3.02 10.58 4.04
CA SER A 120 2.94 9.12 4.15
C SER A 120 4.29 8.46 4.42
N GLU A 121 5.37 8.87 3.75
CA GLU A 121 6.70 8.28 3.97
C GLU A 121 7.16 8.47 5.40
N GLU A 122 7.02 9.69 5.96
CA GLU A 122 7.41 9.98 7.34
C GLU A 122 6.59 9.15 8.34
N ALA A 123 5.26 9.13 8.20
CA ALA A 123 4.39 8.35 9.08
C ALA A 123 4.69 6.84 8.99
N THR A 124 4.96 6.33 7.78
CA THR A 124 5.37 4.94 7.54
C THR A 124 6.72 4.64 8.19
N GLY A 125 7.71 5.53 8.01
CA GLY A 125 9.04 5.41 8.57
C GLY A 125 9.02 5.35 10.10
N ILE A 126 8.31 6.27 10.75
CA ILE A 126 8.12 6.28 12.21
C ILE A 126 7.52 4.96 12.70
N ALA A 127 6.47 4.46 12.05
CA ALA A 127 5.82 3.22 12.47
C ALA A 127 6.72 2.01 12.28
N LEU A 128 7.38 1.88 11.12
CA LEU A 128 8.24 0.74 10.79
C LEU A 128 9.56 0.74 11.56
N SER A 129 10.11 1.90 11.96
CA SER A 129 11.33 1.97 12.77
C SER A 129 11.22 1.29 14.15
N ARG A 130 10.02 0.98 14.60
CA ARG A 130 9.71 0.25 15.82
C ARG A 130 9.94 -1.26 15.69
N HIS A 131 10.16 -1.76 14.46
CA HIS A 131 10.36 -3.15 14.13
C HIS A 131 11.75 -3.41 13.55
N PRO A 132 12.30 -4.63 13.67
CA PRO A 132 13.59 -4.96 13.07
C PRO A 132 13.57 -4.72 11.55
N ARG A 133 14.53 -3.97 11.03
CA ARG A 133 14.56 -3.57 9.60
C ARG A 133 14.49 -4.75 8.61
N ASN A 134 15.05 -5.87 8.99
CA ASN A 134 15.08 -7.10 8.20
C ASN A 134 13.78 -7.93 8.28
N SER A 135 12.76 -7.48 9.02
CA SER A 135 11.47 -8.16 9.13
C SER A 135 10.43 -7.71 8.13
N TYR A 136 10.72 -6.66 7.35
CA TYR A 136 9.79 -6.08 6.38
C TYR A 136 10.51 -5.51 5.16
N PHE A 137 9.75 -5.35 4.08
CA PHE A 137 10.15 -4.71 2.83
C PHE A 137 9.42 -3.38 2.67
N ILE A 138 10.15 -2.35 2.25
CA ILE A 138 9.60 -1.03 1.90
C ILE A 138 9.64 -0.85 0.40
N ALA A 139 8.48 -0.47 -0.17
CA ALA A 139 8.36 0.04 -1.52
C ALA A 139 7.99 1.52 -1.50
N THR A 140 8.76 2.37 -2.16
CA THR A 140 8.37 3.75 -2.47
C THR A 140 8.57 4.07 -3.95
N LYS A 141 8.29 5.30 -4.36
CA LYS A 141 8.12 5.58 -5.79
C LYS A 141 8.71 6.93 -6.20
N MET A 142 9.36 6.97 -7.34
CA MET A 142 9.70 8.22 -8.03
C MET A 142 8.42 8.92 -8.53
N SER A 143 8.05 10.00 -7.89
CA SER A 143 6.79 10.72 -8.12
C SER A 143 6.99 12.13 -8.70
N ASN A 144 7.91 12.28 -9.65
CA ASN A 144 8.37 13.54 -10.26
C ASN A 144 7.39 14.11 -11.31
N PHE A 145 6.09 14.09 -11.03
CA PHE A 145 5.03 14.48 -11.99
C PHE A 145 5.09 15.95 -12.37
N SER A 146 5.28 16.83 -11.40
CA SER A 146 5.23 18.29 -11.59
C SER A 146 6.57 18.88 -11.99
N ASN A 147 7.66 18.24 -11.62
CA ASN A 147 9.03 18.64 -11.97
C ASN A 147 9.88 17.40 -12.20
N ALA A 148 10.13 17.10 -13.46
CA ALA A 148 10.92 15.95 -13.89
C ALA A 148 12.40 16.30 -14.17
N SER A 149 12.93 17.41 -13.63
CA SER A 149 14.38 17.67 -13.73
C SER A 149 15.16 16.59 -12.97
N PHE A 150 16.39 16.34 -13.42
CA PHE A 150 17.28 15.37 -12.78
C PHE A 150 17.52 15.74 -11.31
N GLU A 151 17.85 16.99 -11.04
CA GLU A 151 18.16 17.50 -9.70
C GLU A 151 16.99 17.30 -8.74
N ASN A 152 15.76 17.66 -9.15
CA ASN A 152 14.57 17.48 -8.34
C ASN A 152 14.27 16.01 -8.09
N SER A 153 14.48 15.16 -9.08
CA SER A 153 14.24 13.72 -8.97
C SER A 153 15.26 13.07 -8.02
N VAL A 154 16.53 13.43 -8.10
CA VAL A 154 17.57 12.96 -7.17
C VAL A 154 17.32 13.46 -5.75
N GLU A 155 16.88 14.70 -5.58
CA GLU A 155 16.51 15.23 -4.27
C GLU A 155 15.31 14.47 -3.68
N MET A 156 14.28 14.20 -4.48
CA MET A 156 13.12 13.39 -4.07
C MET A 156 13.56 11.98 -3.64
N TYR A 157 14.43 11.35 -4.41
CA TYR A 157 15.01 10.04 -4.09
C TYR A 157 15.70 10.06 -2.71
N LYS A 158 16.59 11.02 -2.47
CA LYS A 158 17.31 11.17 -1.20
C LYS A 158 16.37 11.43 -0.03
N LYS A 159 15.38 12.32 -0.21
CA LYS A 159 14.37 12.62 0.82
C LYS A 159 13.52 11.42 1.21
N SER A 160 13.32 10.46 0.32
CA SER A 160 12.59 9.23 0.68
C SER A 160 13.33 8.43 1.75
N PHE A 161 14.65 8.33 1.71
CA PHE A 161 15.43 7.65 2.76
C PHE A 161 15.33 8.38 4.10
N GLU A 162 15.45 9.71 4.09
CA GLU A 162 15.35 10.54 5.29
C GLU A 162 13.97 10.38 5.96
N LYS A 163 12.89 10.50 5.18
CA LYS A 163 11.52 10.39 5.67
C LYS A 163 11.18 8.99 6.17
N LEU A 164 11.62 7.98 5.44
CA LEU A 164 11.41 6.59 5.82
C LEU A 164 12.33 6.13 6.96
N GLN A 165 13.37 6.92 7.31
CA GLN A 165 14.33 6.64 8.37
C GLN A 165 15.09 5.33 8.12
N VAL A 166 15.55 5.10 6.88
CA VAL A 166 16.19 3.86 6.45
C VAL A 166 17.48 4.12 5.66
N ASP A 167 18.42 3.18 5.75
CA ASP A 167 19.66 3.21 4.97
C ASP A 167 19.50 2.57 3.58
N TYR A 168 18.46 1.75 3.41
CA TYR A 168 18.13 1.13 2.12
C TYR A 168 16.62 0.99 1.93
N ILE A 169 16.18 1.04 0.67
CA ILE A 169 14.80 0.79 0.22
C ILE A 169 14.81 -0.48 -0.60
N ASP A 170 13.93 -1.44 -0.28
CA ASP A 170 13.91 -2.75 -0.92
C ASP A 170 13.39 -2.69 -2.36
N TYR A 171 12.36 -1.86 -2.61
CA TYR A 171 11.73 -1.71 -3.91
C TYR A 171 11.51 -0.24 -4.24
N TYR A 172 12.20 0.26 -5.26
CA TYR A 172 12.01 1.62 -5.73
C TYR A 172 11.31 1.62 -7.09
N LEU A 173 10.10 2.17 -7.16
CA LEU A 173 9.21 2.07 -8.30
C LEU A 173 9.17 3.38 -9.11
N LEU A 174 8.95 3.30 -10.41
CA LEU A 174 8.58 4.45 -11.22
C LEU A 174 7.08 4.68 -11.13
N HIS A 175 6.66 5.81 -10.54
CA HIS A 175 5.27 6.05 -10.19
C HIS A 175 4.42 6.40 -11.41
N ASN A 176 3.36 5.62 -11.65
CA ASN A 176 2.39 5.89 -12.70
C ASN A 176 3.06 6.09 -14.08
N ILE A 177 3.71 5.03 -14.55
CA ILE A 177 4.37 4.98 -15.87
C ILE A 177 3.37 4.80 -17.03
N GLY A 178 2.09 4.60 -16.74
CA GLY A 178 1.03 4.51 -17.74
C GLY A 178 0.78 5.85 -18.42
N GLY A 179 0.17 5.81 -19.58
CA GLY A 179 -0.09 6.96 -20.42
C GLY A 179 0.62 6.85 -21.76
N ASP A 180 1.47 7.80 -22.09
CA ASP A 180 2.21 7.84 -23.33
C ASP A 180 3.74 7.66 -23.11
N ILE A 181 4.40 7.17 -24.13
CA ILE A 181 5.85 6.93 -24.12
C ILE A 181 6.65 8.24 -24.00
N GLU A 182 6.11 9.35 -24.49
CA GLU A 182 6.75 10.66 -24.41
C GLU A 182 6.86 11.12 -22.94
N SER A 183 5.79 10.96 -22.17
CA SER A 183 5.81 11.25 -20.73
C SER A 183 6.80 10.37 -19.97
N PHE A 184 6.88 9.09 -20.32
CA PHE A 184 7.87 8.18 -19.75
C PHE A 184 9.30 8.63 -20.07
N ASN A 185 9.60 8.89 -21.34
CA ASN A 185 10.92 9.35 -21.76
C ASN A 185 11.33 10.63 -21.05
N ARG A 186 10.48 11.65 -21.08
CA ARG A 186 10.75 12.94 -20.42
C ARG A 186 11.01 12.80 -18.92
N ARG A 187 10.28 11.91 -18.24
CA ARG A 187 10.38 11.77 -16.78
C ARG A 187 11.55 10.92 -16.31
N PHE A 188 12.00 9.97 -17.12
CA PHE A 188 12.92 8.95 -16.64
C PHE A 188 14.13 8.70 -17.56
N ILE A 189 14.00 8.89 -18.87
CA ILE A 189 15.06 8.57 -19.84
C ILE A 189 15.87 9.83 -20.19
N ASP A 190 15.18 10.85 -20.75
CA ASP A 190 15.84 12.00 -21.36
C ASP A 190 16.59 12.87 -20.33
N ASN A 191 16.14 12.84 -19.08
CA ASN A 191 16.79 13.52 -17.96
C ASN A 191 17.91 12.70 -17.30
N GLY A 192 18.19 11.48 -17.74
CA GLY A 192 19.25 10.62 -17.17
C GLY A 192 18.88 9.93 -15.86
N LEU A 193 17.66 10.11 -15.35
CA LEU A 193 17.26 9.58 -14.03
C LEU A 193 17.28 8.07 -13.97
N LEU A 194 16.81 7.38 -15.03
CA LEU A 194 16.80 5.92 -15.02
C LEU A 194 18.20 5.34 -14.94
N ALA A 195 19.17 5.92 -15.64
CA ALA A 195 20.57 5.53 -15.55
C ALA A 195 21.10 5.66 -14.12
N PHE A 196 20.85 6.81 -13.47
CA PHE A 196 21.20 7.05 -12.07
C PHE A 196 20.57 6.02 -11.09
N LEU A 197 19.34 5.59 -11.32
CA LEU A 197 18.65 4.66 -10.40
C LEU A 197 19.11 3.20 -10.54
N ILE A 198 19.76 2.82 -11.64
CA ILE A 198 20.22 1.44 -11.89
C ILE A 198 21.73 1.25 -11.67
N GLU A 199 22.49 2.33 -11.45
CA GLU A 199 23.90 2.32 -11.03
C GLU A 199 24.04 2.01 -9.53
#